data_3c2d3bceb2bfaf9821cbfef55b78c164
#
_entry.id   3c2d3bceb2bfaf9821cbfef55b78c164
#
_cell.length_a   1.000
_cell.length_b   1.000
_cell.length_c   1.000
_cell.angle_alpha   90.00
_cell.angle_beta   90.00
_cell.angle_gamma   90.00
#
_symmetry.space_group_name_H-M   'P 1'
#
loop_
_entity.id
_entity.type
_entity.pdbx_description
1 polymer ?
#
loop_
_entity_poly.entity_id
_entity_poly.type
_entity_poly.pdbx_seq_one_letter_code
_entity_poly.pdbx_strand_id
1 'polypeptide(L)'
;MAKFATGKYAKAISDRSGLEFPYKEMVREWNGSLVHVSEFDTKQPQLEPKPMNGDSISLRNIRPDRIENAVPYLLPTDAFETYEAGSGIINVTAPGHGLTNGDTKRFRGAPLATTASGGSFQFTNPESFDGISGSNIAKAAGYTITTGLYVNDARGSTDYAVANFFFFTVDTDTATKGGVTGGGNGCSVGPVTLSA
;
A
#
# COMPACT_ATOMS: atom_id res chain seq x y z
N MET A 1 29.59 -59.64 -24.25
CA MET A 1 29.22 -58.48 -23.41
C MET A 1 29.13 -57.25 -24.31
N ALA A 2 28.00 -56.63 -24.38
CA ALA A 2 27.84 -55.37 -25.07
C ALA A 2 28.65 -54.31 -24.36
N LYS A 3 29.67 -53.73 -24.98
CA LYS A 3 30.42 -52.58 -24.46
C LYS A 3 29.60 -51.34 -24.73
N PHE A 4 28.98 -50.82 -23.70
CA PHE A 4 28.37 -49.50 -23.80
C PHE A 4 29.49 -48.46 -23.94
N ALA A 5 29.37 -47.64 -24.98
CA ALA A 5 30.29 -46.52 -25.16
C ALA A 5 30.09 -45.49 -24.03
N THR A 6 31.18 -45.05 -23.40
CA THR A 6 31.16 -44.11 -22.28
C THR A 6 32.06 -42.91 -22.56
N GLY A 7 31.78 -41.79 -21.92
CA GLY A 7 32.57 -40.57 -22.07
C GLY A 7 32.57 -39.99 -23.50
N LYS A 8 33.74 -39.76 -24.06
CA LYS A 8 33.87 -39.19 -25.41
C LYS A 8 33.34 -40.08 -26.56
N TYR A 9 33.13 -41.36 -26.27
CA TYR A 9 32.60 -42.34 -27.23
C TYR A 9 31.14 -42.69 -26.99
N ALA A 10 30.48 -41.97 -26.08
CA ALA A 10 29.07 -42.14 -25.80
C ALA A 10 28.25 -41.90 -27.06
N LYS A 11 27.21 -42.68 -27.25
CA LYS A 11 26.26 -42.57 -28.35
C LYS A 11 24.90 -42.18 -27.78
N ALA A 12 24.12 -41.48 -28.57
CA ALA A 12 22.72 -41.18 -28.30
C ALA A 12 21.88 -41.46 -29.53
N ILE A 13 20.61 -41.68 -29.31
CA ILE A 13 19.63 -41.89 -30.37
C ILE A 13 19.00 -40.53 -30.72
N SER A 14 18.94 -40.24 -32.04
CA SER A 14 18.24 -39.05 -32.51
C SER A 14 16.73 -39.24 -32.36
N ASP A 15 16.05 -38.25 -31.77
CA ASP A 15 14.59 -38.27 -31.63
C ASP A 15 13.86 -38.14 -32.97
N ARG A 16 14.55 -37.71 -34.02
CA ARG A 16 13.98 -37.57 -35.37
C ARG A 16 14.06 -38.83 -36.21
N SER A 17 15.26 -39.39 -36.35
CA SER A 17 15.50 -40.58 -37.19
C SER A 17 15.51 -41.89 -36.43
N GLY A 18 15.68 -41.87 -35.11
CA GLY A 18 15.87 -43.09 -34.32
C GLY A 18 17.22 -43.78 -34.52
N LEU A 19 18.16 -43.14 -35.23
CA LEU A 19 19.50 -43.66 -35.45
C LEU A 19 20.47 -43.29 -34.34
N GLU A 20 21.47 -44.14 -34.12
CA GLU A 20 22.55 -43.89 -33.18
C GLU A 20 23.63 -42.97 -33.77
N PHE A 21 23.93 -41.88 -33.06
CA PHE A 21 24.99 -40.93 -33.41
C PHE A 21 25.91 -40.69 -32.21
N PRO A 22 27.15 -40.20 -32.44
CA PRO A 22 28.03 -39.77 -31.36
C PRO A 22 27.36 -38.65 -30.52
N TYR A 23 27.30 -38.80 -29.19
CA TYR A 23 26.65 -37.83 -28.30
C TYR A 23 27.20 -36.40 -28.48
N LYS A 24 28.45 -36.24 -28.85
CA LYS A 24 29.08 -34.93 -29.07
C LYS A 24 28.53 -34.18 -30.30
N GLU A 25 27.92 -34.88 -31.21
CA GLU A 25 27.34 -34.36 -32.47
C GLU A 25 25.83 -34.13 -32.32
N MET A 26 25.29 -34.40 -31.12
CA MET A 26 23.89 -34.20 -30.84
C MET A 26 23.63 -32.77 -30.38
N VAL A 27 22.58 -32.14 -30.91
CA VAL A 27 22.15 -30.78 -30.63
C VAL A 27 20.67 -30.80 -30.21
N ARG A 28 20.32 -29.95 -29.30
CA ARG A 28 18.92 -29.81 -28.89
C ARG A 28 18.22 -28.78 -29.77
N GLU A 29 17.13 -29.16 -30.37
CA GLU A 29 16.27 -28.27 -31.14
C GLU A 29 15.42 -27.34 -30.27
N TRP A 30 14.79 -26.39 -30.92
CA TRP A 30 13.89 -25.39 -30.27
C TRP A 30 12.65 -26.03 -29.60
N ASN A 31 12.21 -27.21 -30.07
CA ASN A 31 11.11 -28.00 -29.51
C ASN A 31 11.54 -28.88 -28.32
N GLY A 32 12.84 -28.93 -28.02
CA GLY A 32 13.42 -29.75 -26.96
C GLY A 32 13.94 -31.12 -27.42
N SER A 33 13.72 -31.54 -28.66
CA SER A 33 14.20 -32.80 -29.23
C SER A 33 15.73 -32.82 -29.32
N LEU A 34 16.33 -33.96 -29.04
CA LEU A 34 17.77 -34.20 -29.20
C LEU A 34 18.03 -34.86 -30.55
N VAL A 35 18.67 -34.12 -31.45
CA VAL A 35 18.90 -34.59 -32.83
C VAL A 35 20.36 -34.48 -33.21
N HIS A 36 20.79 -35.21 -34.24
CA HIS A 36 22.12 -35.04 -34.80
C HIS A 36 22.24 -33.73 -35.58
N VAL A 37 23.43 -33.13 -35.65
CA VAL A 37 23.68 -31.83 -36.33
C VAL A 37 23.21 -31.87 -37.79
N SER A 38 23.31 -33.01 -38.50
CA SER A 38 22.81 -33.15 -39.88
C SER A 38 21.30 -33.11 -40.03
N GLU A 39 20.58 -33.36 -38.95
CA GLU A 39 19.12 -33.39 -38.87
C GLU A 39 18.55 -32.15 -38.22
N PHE A 40 19.41 -31.25 -37.73
CA PHE A 40 19.04 -30.05 -37.00
C PHE A 40 18.24 -29.09 -37.88
N ASP A 41 17.08 -28.70 -37.38
CA ASP A 41 16.20 -27.75 -38.04
C ASP A 41 16.05 -26.49 -37.20
N THR A 42 16.23 -25.34 -37.82
CA THR A 42 16.11 -24.07 -37.14
C THR A 42 14.64 -23.73 -36.90
N LYS A 43 14.37 -23.04 -35.81
CA LYS A 43 13.02 -22.55 -35.50
C LYS A 43 12.52 -21.66 -36.63
N GLN A 44 11.33 -21.95 -37.14
CA GLN A 44 10.69 -21.07 -38.11
C GLN A 44 10.44 -19.68 -37.59
N PRO A 45 10.84 -18.62 -38.30
CA PRO A 45 10.66 -17.25 -37.86
C PRO A 45 9.20 -16.87 -37.58
N GLN A 46 8.26 -17.58 -38.19
CA GLN A 46 6.82 -17.35 -37.97
C GLN A 46 6.34 -17.78 -36.57
N LEU A 47 7.08 -18.67 -35.90
CA LEU A 47 6.78 -19.11 -34.54
C LEU A 47 7.31 -18.15 -33.47
N GLU A 48 8.06 -17.15 -33.88
CA GLU A 48 8.48 -16.08 -32.98
C GLU A 48 7.51 -14.90 -33.11
N PRO A 49 6.98 -14.41 -32.00
CA PRO A 49 6.15 -13.20 -32.05
C PRO A 49 7.00 -12.05 -32.61
N LYS A 50 6.53 -11.46 -33.71
CA LYS A 50 7.20 -10.29 -34.29
C LYS A 50 7.29 -9.20 -33.21
N PRO A 51 8.46 -8.59 -33.00
CA PRO A 51 8.55 -7.43 -32.13
C PRO A 51 7.61 -6.35 -32.69
N MET A 52 6.68 -5.92 -31.88
CA MET A 52 5.77 -4.82 -32.23
C MET A 52 6.59 -3.53 -32.25
N ASN A 53 7.08 -3.14 -33.40
CA ASN A 53 7.88 -1.92 -33.58
C ASN A 53 7.03 -0.64 -33.57
N GLY A 54 5.71 -0.75 -33.42
CA GLY A 54 4.78 0.39 -33.47
C GLY A 54 4.37 0.95 -32.13
N ASP A 55 4.68 0.31 -31.02
CA ASP A 55 4.27 0.76 -29.70
C ASP A 55 5.50 1.05 -28.84
N SER A 56 5.90 2.32 -28.85
CA SER A 56 6.98 2.83 -27.98
C SER A 56 6.61 2.84 -26.51
N ILE A 57 5.36 2.55 -26.17
CA ILE A 57 4.82 2.57 -24.81
C ILE A 57 4.77 1.16 -24.22
N SER A 58 4.84 0.10 -25.03
CA SER A 58 4.85 -1.26 -24.50
C SER A 58 6.18 -1.60 -23.86
N LEU A 59 6.22 -1.49 -22.57
CA LEU A 59 7.35 -1.88 -21.74
C LEU A 59 7.25 -3.40 -21.46
N ARG A 60 8.32 -4.14 -21.71
CA ARG A 60 8.37 -5.58 -21.49
C ARG A 60 8.20 -5.98 -20.02
N ASN A 61 8.64 -5.14 -19.12
CA ASN A 61 8.51 -5.30 -17.67
C ASN A 61 8.05 -3.98 -17.06
N ILE A 62 6.76 -3.73 -17.17
CA ILE A 62 6.18 -2.52 -16.61
C ILE A 62 6.17 -2.66 -15.09
N ARG A 63 6.92 -1.79 -14.44
CA ARG A 63 6.76 -1.50 -13.02
C ARG A 63 6.43 -0.02 -12.92
N PRO A 64 5.16 0.35 -13.18
CA PRO A 64 4.74 1.74 -13.01
C PRO A 64 4.95 2.12 -11.55
N ASP A 65 5.38 3.33 -11.34
CA ASP A 65 5.36 3.96 -10.02
C ASP A 65 3.91 3.92 -9.53
N ARG A 66 3.70 3.23 -8.43
CA ARG A 66 2.37 3.12 -7.85
C ARG A 66 2.10 4.40 -7.07
N ILE A 67 1.43 5.34 -7.69
CA ILE A 67 0.86 6.47 -6.98
C ILE A 67 -0.31 5.93 -6.17
N GLU A 68 -0.07 5.62 -4.92
CA GLU A 68 -1.16 5.32 -4.01
C GLU A 68 -1.86 6.64 -3.67
N ASN A 69 -3.16 6.67 -3.90
CA ASN A 69 -3.98 7.78 -3.41
C ASN A 69 -3.81 7.85 -1.90
N ALA A 70 -3.72 9.07 -1.37
CA ALA A 70 -3.60 9.28 0.05
C ALA A 70 -4.80 8.66 0.78
N VAL A 71 -4.58 7.54 1.45
CA VAL A 71 -5.61 6.79 2.17
C VAL A 71 -5.73 7.35 3.58
N PRO A 72 -6.94 7.49 4.13
CA PRO A 72 -7.12 7.81 5.54
C PRO A 72 -6.52 6.73 6.43
N TYR A 73 -5.80 7.12 7.47
CA TYR A 73 -5.32 6.22 8.51
C TYR A 73 -6.48 5.92 9.48
N LEU A 74 -6.79 4.64 9.70
CA LEU A 74 -7.82 4.23 10.63
C LEU A 74 -7.31 4.38 12.06
N LEU A 75 -8.08 5.09 12.88
CA LEU A 75 -7.78 5.30 14.29
C LEU A 75 -8.32 4.14 15.15
N PRO A 76 -7.72 3.86 16.31
CA PRO A 76 -8.30 2.97 17.32
C PRO A 76 -9.69 3.47 17.77
N THR A 77 -10.45 2.59 18.41
CA THR A 77 -11.71 2.97 19.06
C THR A 77 -11.44 3.98 20.15
N ASP A 78 -12.25 5.04 20.23
CA ASP A 78 -12.13 6.13 21.20
C ASP A 78 -10.72 6.73 21.25
N ALA A 79 -10.16 6.98 20.06
CA ALA A 79 -8.79 7.45 19.91
C ALA A 79 -8.56 8.90 20.38
N PHE A 80 -9.62 9.67 20.53
CA PHE A 80 -9.55 11.08 20.94
C PHE A 80 -9.64 11.20 22.45
N GLU A 81 -8.84 12.06 23.03
CA GLU A 81 -8.83 12.38 24.46
C GLU A 81 -8.75 13.89 24.65
N THR A 82 -9.72 14.46 25.40
CA THR A 82 -9.69 15.88 25.75
C THR A 82 -8.59 16.15 26.77
N TYR A 83 -7.89 17.27 26.62
CA TYR A 83 -6.78 17.60 27.52
C TYR A 83 -7.28 18.03 28.91
N GLU A 84 -7.84 19.23 29.04
CA GLU A 84 -8.36 19.74 30.30
C GLU A 84 -9.68 20.51 30.09
N ALA A 85 -10.43 20.71 31.16
CA ALA A 85 -11.68 21.47 31.14
C ALA A 85 -11.43 22.89 30.63
N GLY A 86 -12.30 23.37 29.74
CA GLY A 86 -12.18 24.68 29.09
C GLY A 86 -11.18 24.77 27.96
N SER A 87 -10.47 23.67 27.67
CA SER A 87 -9.51 23.57 26.56
C SER A 87 -10.16 22.95 25.31
N GLY A 88 -9.79 23.44 24.14
CA GLY A 88 -10.14 22.81 22.84
C GLY A 88 -9.09 21.82 22.37
N ILE A 89 -8.09 21.50 23.17
CA ILE A 89 -6.99 20.61 22.79
C ILE A 89 -7.43 19.15 22.89
N ILE A 90 -7.21 18.40 21.83
CA ILE A 90 -7.52 16.98 21.74
C ILE A 90 -6.24 16.22 21.39
N ASN A 91 -5.86 15.31 22.25
CA ASN A 91 -4.84 14.31 22.01
C ASN A 91 -5.45 13.15 21.21
N VAL A 92 -4.70 12.60 20.26
CA VAL A 92 -5.14 11.48 19.43
C VAL A 92 -4.13 10.34 19.54
N THR A 93 -4.63 9.18 19.91
CA THR A 93 -3.86 7.94 19.94
C THR A 93 -3.86 7.31 18.55
N ALA A 94 -2.70 7.23 17.91
CA ALA A 94 -2.56 6.69 16.57
C ALA A 94 -1.19 6.00 16.39
N PRO A 95 -1.03 4.76 16.85
CA PRO A 95 0.25 4.07 16.83
C PRO A 95 0.82 3.91 15.42
N GLY A 96 2.04 4.40 15.21
CA GLY A 96 2.72 4.30 13.92
C GLY A 96 2.11 5.15 12.80
N HIS A 97 1.49 6.27 13.12
CA HIS A 97 0.72 7.09 12.19
C HIS A 97 1.51 7.68 11.01
N GLY A 98 2.84 7.81 11.11
CA GLY A 98 3.68 8.36 10.04
C GLY A 98 3.36 9.81 9.62
N LEU A 99 2.58 10.55 10.40
CA LEU A 99 2.22 11.94 10.13
C LEU A 99 3.37 12.87 10.52
N THR A 100 3.45 14.01 9.85
CA THR A 100 4.49 15.01 10.06
C THR A 100 3.93 16.20 10.81
N ASN A 101 4.72 16.79 11.71
CA ASN A 101 4.35 18.00 12.42
C ASN A 101 4.05 19.14 11.44
N GLY A 102 2.92 19.83 11.64
CA GLY A 102 2.45 20.90 10.77
C GLY A 102 1.56 20.46 9.61
N ASP A 103 1.36 19.15 9.43
CA ASP A 103 0.44 18.64 8.41
C ASP A 103 -1.00 19.07 8.66
N THR A 104 -1.74 19.41 7.62
CA THR A 104 -3.18 19.63 7.70
C THR A 104 -3.92 18.34 7.39
N LYS A 105 -4.64 17.82 8.37
CA LYS A 105 -5.39 16.55 8.25
C LYS A 105 -6.86 16.76 8.61
N ARG A 106 -7.70 15.95 7.99
CA ARG A 106 -9.13 15.93 8.27
C ARG A 106 -9.50 14.62 8.97
N PHE A 107 -10.33 14.74 9.99
CA PHE A 107 -10.92 13.61 10.68
C PHE A 107 -12.27 13.24 10.07
N ARG A 108 -12.57 11.96 10.06
CA ARG A 108 -13.82 11.40 9.55
C ARG A 108 -14.24 10.27 10.48
N GLY A 109 -15.53 10.09 10.68
CA GLY A 109 -16.09 8.92 11.34
C GLY A 109 -16.13 7.70 10.41
N ALA A 110 -16.93 6.71 10.79
CA ALA A 110 -17.08 5.49 10.00
C ALA A 110 -17.59 5.78 8.58
N PRO A 111 -17.13 5.03 7.57
CA PRO A 111 -17.64 5.15 6.21
C PRO A 111 -19.11 4.73 6.16
N LEU A 112 -19.93 5.51 5.47
CA LEU A 112 -21.29 5.12 5.16
C LEU A 112 -21.29 4.15 3.99
N ALA A 113 -22.10 3.10 4.07
CA ALA A 113 -22.34 2.21 2.95
C ALA A 113 -23.01 3.03 1.82
N THR A 114 -22.24 3.34 0.78
CA THR A 114 -22.80 3.99 -0.41
C THR A 114 -23.57 2.95 -1.21
N THR A 115 -24.84 3.17 -1.46
CA THR A 115 -25.59 2.42 -2.46
C THR A 115 -24.97 2.67 -3.82
N ALA A 116 -24.62 1.58 -4.49
CA ALA A 116 -23.96 1.57 -5.78
C ALA A 116 -24.61 2.51 -6.79
N SER A 117 -23.92 3.53 -7.19
CA SER A 117 -23.99 4.20 -8.48
C SER A 117 -23.20 5.51 -8.41
N GLY A 118 -21.88 5.44 -8.60
CA GLY A 118 -21.07 6.64 -8.86
C GLY A 118 -21.00 7.70 -7.76
N GLY A 119 -21.41 7.35 -6.53
CA GLY A 119 -21.45 8.28 -5.41
C GLY A 119 -20.09 8.42 -4.72
N SER A 120 -19.73 9.65 -4.43
CA SER A 120 -18.63 10.02 -3.57
C SER A 120 -18.67 9.25 -2.24
N PHE A 121 -17.52 8.76 -1.75
CA PHE A 121 -17.40 8.17 -0.42
C PHE A 121 -17.88 9.14 0.65
N GLN A 122 -18.89 8.73 1.40
CA GLN A 122 -19.42 9.51 2.50
C GLN A 122 -18.96 8.90 3.83
N PHE A 123 -18.70 9.75 4.79
CA PHE A 123 -18.29 9.38 6.14
C PHE A 123 -19.24 10.03 7.15
N THR A 124 -19.47 9.33 8.25
CA THR A 124 -20.11 9.93 9.41
C THR A 124 -19.15 10.94 10.07
N ASN A 125 -19.66 11.70 11.02
CA ASN A 125 -18.79 12.43 11.94
C ASN A 125 -18.35 11.49 13.07
N PRO A 126 -17.19 11.73 13.72
CA PRO A 126 -16.86 11.14 15.00
C PRO A 126 -18.00 11.36 16.01
N GLU A 127 -18.09 10.52 17.01
CA GLU A 127 -19.06 10.71 18.11
C GLU A 127 -18.69 11.94 18.94
N SER A 128 -19.71 12.68 19.39
CA SER A 128 -19.50 13.83 20.26
C SER A 128 -19.19 13.36 21.69
N PHE A 129 -18.24 13.97 22.33
CA PHE A 129 -17.84 13.63 23.70
C PHE A 129 -17.32 14.85 24.45
N ASP A 130 -17.47 14.85 25.74
CA ASP A 130 -16.97 15.89 26.68
C ASP A 130 -17.26 17.35 26.27
N GLY A 131 -18.41 17.62 25.68
CA GLY A 131 -18.78 18.97 25.19
C GLY A 131 -18.25 19.32 23.81
N ILE A 132 -17.46 18.45 23.19
CA ILE A 132 -16.94 18.63 21.82
C ILE A 132 -17.84 17.91 20.83
N SER A 133 -18.30 18.65 19.84
CA SER A 133 -19.16 18.11 18.79
C SER A 133 -18.34 17.35 17.74
N GLY A 134 -18.78 16.15 17.36
CA GLY A 134 -18.17 15.36 16.29
C GLY A 134 -18.13 16.07 14.94
N SER A 135 -19.10 16.95 14.66
CA SER A 135 -19.09 17.78 13.44
C SER A 135 -17.95 18.79 13.44
N ASN A 136 -17.58 19.30 14.60
CA ASN A 136 -16.45 20.22 14.71
C ASN A 136 -15.11 19.47 14.61
N ILE A 137 -15.02 18.24 15.14
CA ILE A 137 -13.85 17.38 14.90
C ILE A 137 -13.70 17.05 13.40
N ALA A 138 -14.81 16.80 12.70
CA ALA A 138 -14.83 16.47 11.26
C ALA A 138 -14.77 17.69 10.34
N LYS A 139 -14.27 18.83 10.81
CA LYS A 139 -14.16 20.08 10.05
C LYS A 139 -13.63 19.85 8.63
N ALA A 140 -14.34 20.38 7.64
CA ALA A 140 -14.01 20.15 6.23
C ALA A 140 -12.61 20.67 5.83
N ALA A 141 -12.19 21.80 6.40
CA ALA A 141 -10.87 22.37 6.16
C ALA A 141 -9.72 21.58 6.84
N GLY A 142 -10.06 20.64 7.72
CA GLY A 142 -9.08 19.93 8.53
C GLY A 142 -8.48 20.78 9.65
N TYR A 143 -7.52 20.19 10.33
CA TYR A 143 -6.75 20.79 11.41
C TYR A 143 -5.26 20.62 11.17
N THR A 144 -4.49 21.61 11.53
CA THR A 144 -3.03 21.48 11.61
C THR A 144 -2.71 20.62 12.84
N ILE A 145 -1.98 19.55 12.64
CA ILE A 145 -1.60 18.62 13.70
C ILE A 145 -0.20 18.92 14.22
N THR A 146 0.00 18.65 15.50
CA THR A 146 1.32 18.63 16.12
C THR A 146 1.58 17.21 16.63
N THR A 147 2.70 16.61 16.22
CA THR A 147 3.07 15.25 16.62
C THR A 147 3.53 15.21 18.07
N GLY A 148 3.14 14.17 18.79
CA GLY A 148 3.40 13.98 20.21
C GLY A 148 2.14 14.12 21.07
N LEU A 149 2.27 13.82 22.35
CA LEU A 149 1.21 13.96 23.34
C LEU A 149 1.29 15.38 23.94
N TYR A 150 0.19 16.10 23.92
CA TYR A 150 0.12 17.38 24.63
C TYR A 150 0.00 17.14 26.15
N VAL A 151 0.99 17.56 26.88
CA VAL A 151 1.03 17.52 28.33
C VAL A 151 1.43 18.90 28.85
N ASN A 152 0.67 19.44 29.80
CA ASN A 152 1.00 20.69 30.42
C ASN A 152 1.98 20.44 31.57
N ASP A 153 3.20 20.04 31.24
CA ASP A 153 4.25 20.09 32.25
C ASP A 153 4.95 21.45 32.20
N ALA A 154 5.55 21.84 33.30
CA ALA A 154 6.28 23.10 33.42
C ALA A 154 7.47 23.25 32.44
N ARG A 155 7.72 22.25 31.61
CA ARG A 155 8.79 22.18 30.61
C ARG A 155 8.26 22.36 29.19
N GLY A 156 6.91 22.40 29.00
CA GLY A 156 6.31 22.54 27.67
C GLY A 156 6.71 21.42 26.69
N SER A 157 7.02 20.22 27.21
CA SER A 157 7.53 19.13 26.43
C SER A 157 6.41 18.41 25.70
N THR A 158 6.47 18.42 24.37
CA THR A 158 5.65 17.62 23.49
C THR A 158 6.36 16.33 23.03
N ASP A 159 7.47 15.99 23.65
CA ASP A 159 8.39 14.94 23.18
C ASP A 159 7.97 13.51 23.52
N TYR A 160 6.79 13.31 24.10
CA TYR A 160 6.34 11.96 24.44
C TYR A 160 5.70 11.27 23.25
N ALA A 161 6.35 10.18 22.81
CA ALA A 161 5.80 9.20 21.88
C ALA A 161 5.29 9.79 20.53
N VAL A 162 6.09 10.66 19.91
CA VAL A 162 5.82 11.31 18.61
C VAL A 162 5.31 10.34 17.53
N ALA A 163 5.71 9.08 17.59
CA ALA A 163 5.27 8.06 16.64
C ALA A 163 3.86 7.51 16.93
N ASN A 164 3.32 7.72 18.12
CA ASN A 164 2.08 7.10 18.58
C ASN A 164 0.97 8.07 18.90
N PHE A 165 1.30 9.35 19.04
CA PHE A 165 0.35 10.40 19.42
C PHE A 165 0.56 11.66 18.59
N PHE A 166 -0.51 12.37 18.39
CA PHE A 166 -0.51 13.75 17.90
C PHE A 166 -1.68 14.49 18.53
N PHE A 167 -1.67 15.81 18.48
CA PHE A 167 -2.76 16.61 18.98
C PHE A 167 -3.15 17.72 17.99
N PHE A 168 -4.34 18.24 18.17
CA PHE A 168 -4.87 19.40 17.47
C PHE A 168 -5.78 20.20 18.38
N THR A 169 -6.14 21.42 17.97
CA THR A 169 -7.05 22.28 18.72
C THR A 169 -8.32 22.52 17.93
N VAL A 170 -9.47 22.27 18.57
CA VAL A 170 -10.78 22.61 18.02
C VAL A 170 -11.05 24.08 18.30
N ASP A 171 -11.49 24.82 17.26
CA ASP A 171 -11.61 26.26 17.30
C ASP A 171 -12.86 26.76 18.10
N THR A 172 -13.91 25.94 18.14
CA THR A 172 -15.25 26.39 18.60
C THR A 172 -15.74 25.74 19.86
N ASP A 173 -15.27 24.54 20.18
CA ASP A 173 -15.73 23.77 21.34
C ASP A 173 -14.62 23.64 22.37
N THR A 174 -15.03 23.52 23.61
CA THR A 174 -14.11 23.28 24.72
C THR A 174 -14.56 22.07 25.53
N ALA A 175 -13.61 21.35 26.08
CA ALA A 175 -13.86 20.20 26.93
C ALA A 175 -14.60 20.64 28.23
N THR A 176 -15.59 19.85 28.61
CA THR A 176 -16.35 20.10 29.85
C THR A 176 -15.59 19.65 31.11
N LYS A 177 -14.91 18.50 30.99
CA LYS A 177 -14.21 17.88 32.12
C LYS A 177 -12.71 17.74 31.86
N GLY A 178 -12.32 17.39 30.66
CA GLY A 178 -10.95 17.00 30.31
C GLY A 178 -10.59 15.59 30.74
N GLY A 179 -9.60 14.98 30.06
CA GLY A 179 -9.19 13.62 30.29
C GLY A 179 -10.25 12.58 29.90
N VAL A 180 -11.20 12.94 29.03
CA VAL A 180 -12.26 12.05 28.58
C VAL A 180 -11.92 11.54 27.19
N THR A 181 -11.94 10.22 27.03
CA THR A 181 -11.76 9.56 25.74
C THR A 181 -13.10 9.45 24.99
N GLY A 182 -13.05 9.47 23.66
CA GLY A 182 -14.25 9.36 22.85
C GLY A 182 -13.95 9.40 21.34
N GLY A 183 -14.99 9.72 20.56
CA GLY A 183 -14.95 9.74 19.11
C GLY A 183 -15.55 8.50 18.45
N GLY A 184 -15.69 7.42 19.22
CA GLY A 184 -16.32 6.18 18.77
C GLY A 184 -15.43 5.30 17.91
N ASN A 185 -16.05 4.37 17.19
CA ASN A 185 -15.38 3.38 16.37
C ASN A 185 -15.35 3.81 14.90
N GLY A 186 -14.31 3.36 14.19
CA GLY A 186 -14.18 3.54 12.74
C GLY A 186 -13.76 4.96 12.32
N CYS A 187 -13.28 5.76 13.26
CA CYS A 187 -12.72 7.07 12.94
C CYS A 187 -11.43 6.95 12.13
N SER A 188 -11.18 7.91 11.26
CA SER A 188 -9.98 7.97 10.44
C SER A 188 -9.44 9.38 10.34
N VAL A 189 -8.12 9.48 10.15
CA VAL A 189 -7.41 10.73 9.86
C VAL A 189 -6.73 10.63 8.50
N GLY A 190 -6.84 11.66 7.69
CA GLY A 190 -6.29 11.61 6.34
C GLY A 190 -6.23 12.99 5.68
N PRO A 191 -5.98 13.03 4.37
CA PRO A 191 -5.93 14.28 3.63
C PRO A 191 -7.28 15.00 3.68
N VAL A 192 -7.23 16.33 3.53
CA VAL A 192 -8.44 17.18 3.53
C VAL A 192 -9.37 16.76 2.40
N THR A 193 -8.83 16.56 1.20
CA THR A 193 -9.55 16.04 0.03
C THR A 193 -9.12 14.60 -0.22
N LEU A 194 -10.09 13.71 -0.40
CA LEU A 194 -9.86 12.37 -0.94
C LEU A 194 -10.05 12.48 -2.44
N SER A 195 -8.98 12.28 -3.21
CA SER A 195 -9.12 12.09 -4.65
C SER A 195 -9.79 10.74 -4.91
N ALA A 196 -10.80 10.75 -5.75
CA ALA A 196 -11.46 9.54 -6.22
C ALA A 196 -10.58 8.79 -7.22
#